data_b5ce8d6e61add536de3ac285511500d4
#
_entry.id   b5ce8d6e61add536de3ac285511500d4
#
_cell.length_a   1.000
_cell.length_b   1.000
_cell.length_c   1.000
_cell.angle_alpha   90.00
_cell.angle_beta   90.00
_cell.angle_gamma   90.00
#
_symmetry.space_group_name_H-M   'P 1'
#
loop_
_entity.id
_entity.type
_entity.pdbx_description
1 polymer ?
#
loop_
_entity_poly.entity_id
_entity_poly.type
_entity_poly.pdbx_seq_one_letter_code
_entity_poly.pdbx_strand_id
1 'polypeptide(L)'
;MTSARGFHEIGPMKRIDPIDRPLRGTIAVPGDKSIAHRAVILSAIAHGRSRIVNLSGGDDNSRTVRAFRQMGAEIYRDGAAVCVEGKGWEGLHAPAAPIDCGNSGTTLRLLSGLLAGRPFRSELDGDASLRRRPMQRVIDPLSEMGARIRSRGGNGLAPLEIDGGGLRGIRYRMPMASAQVKSAIVLAALQAQGETAIEEPQRSRDHTEVMLAGFGGEISVKDATIIVHGGGHLTGQNLRIPGDISSAAFFVVAAAMIPGSDLIVHDVGCNPTRDGVIEVLRRMGASIELFGERFEAGERVGDIHVIGGPLKGLDVGADLVARTIDEYPILAIAGAVAEGVTTFSDVRELRYKESDRIMAMTEGLRALGVAVEERADGMTIEGRERLGGGRVKSYADHRVAMSFAVAGLMSEEGVEIDDAKCVDISFPTFFDLLGQICLH
;
A
#
# COMPACT_ATOMS: atom_id res chain seq x y z
N MET A 1 -5.38 -25.38 32.74
CA MET A 1 -4.40 -24.63 31.94
C MET A 1 -5.18 -23.75 30.98
N THR A 2 -5.42 -22.52 31.39
CA THR A 2 -6.31 -21.55 30.73
C THR A 2 -5.50 -20.79 29.67
N SER A 3 -5.92 -20.96 28.42
CA SER A 3 -5.43 -20.23 27.26
C SER A 3 -5.72 -18.72 27.45
N ALA A 4 -4.68 -17.91 27.62
CA ALA A 4 -4.79 -16.47 27.56
C ALA A 4 -5.10 -16.06 26.13
N ARG A 5 -6.37 -15.75 25.84
CA ARG A 5 -6.76 -15.00 24.64
C ARG A 5 -6.20 -13.60 24.79
N GLY A 6 -5.25 -13.23 23.95
CA GLY A 6 -4.77 -11.84 23.85
C GLY A 6 -5.93 -10.93 23.49
N PHE A 7 -6.35 -10.12 24.45
CA PHE A 7 -7.26 -9.00 24.21
C PHE A 7 -6.49 -7.97 23.39
N HIS A 8 -6.78 -7.84 22.09
CA HIS A 8 -6.50 -6.59 21.40
C HIS A 8 -7.42 -5.54 22.06
N GLU A 9 -6.84 -4.47 22.61
CA GLU A 9 -7.63 -3.31 22.99
C GLU A 9 -8.37 -2.82 21.74
N ILE A 10 -9.69 -2.94 21.76
CA ILE A 10 -10.56 -2.41 20.69
C ILE A 10 -10.45 -0.89 20.81
N GLY A 11 -9.98 -0.23 19.75
CA GLY A 11 -9.90 1.22 19.68
C GLY A 11 -11.28 1.88 19.80
N PRO A 12 -11.36 3.22 19.93
CA PRO A 12 -12.62 3.90 20.08
C PRO A 12 -13.53 3.67 18.87
N MET A 13 -14.77 3.33 19.15
CA MET A 13 -15.83 3.20 18.14
C MET A 13 -16.09 4.56 17.47
N LYS A 14 -16.27 4.55 16.16
CA LYS A 14 -16.58 5.75 15.36
C LYS A 14 -17.89 5.57 14.62
N ARG A 15 -18.82 6.49 14.80
CA ARG A 15 -20.06 6.57 14.04
C ARG A 15 -19.90 7.56 12.89
N ILE A 16 -20.36 7.16 11.72
CA ILE A 16 -20.50 8.00 10.53
C ILE A 16 -21.98 8.09 10.20
N ASP A 17 -22.51 9.30 10.23
CA ASP A 17 -23.90 9.57 9.91
C ASP A 17 -24.09 9.78 8.40
N PRO A 18 -25.28 9.44 7.86
CA PRO A 18 -25.58 9.67 6.45
C PRO A 18 -25.59 11.15 6.11
N ILE A 19 -25.35 11.45 4.86
CA ILE A 19 -25.47 12.80 4.31
C ILE A 19 -26.60 12.85 3.27
N ASP A 20 -27.24 14.02 3.18
CA ASP A 20 -28.33 14.33 2.25
C ASP A 20 -27.91 15.36 1.18
N ARG A 21 -26.65 15.74 1.18
CA ARG A 21 -26.08 16.75 0.30
C ARG A 21 -24.88 16.23 -0.48
N PRO A 22 -24.59 16.79 -1.67
CA PRO A 22 -23.42 16.43 -2.44
C PRO A 22 -22.12 16.85 -1.74
N LEU A 23 -21.05 16.08 -1.95
CA LEU A 23 -19.69 16.43 -1.54
C LEU A 23 -19.10 17.48 -2.47
N ARG A 24 -18.45 18.49 -1.91
CA ARG A 24 -17.84 19.58 -2.69
C ARG A 24 -16.49 19.99 -2.13
N GLY A 25 -15.66 20.54 -3.00
CA GLY A 25 -14.43 21.19 -2.59
C GLY A 25 -13.19 20.63 -3.23
N THR A 26 -12.07 20.96 -2.58
CA THR A 26 -10.74 20.61 -3.05
C THR A 26 -9.93 20.09 -1.88
N ILE A 27 -9.30 18.94 -2.05
CA ILE A 27 -8.47 18.31 -1.02
C ILE A 27 -7.12 17.88 -1.59
N ALA A 28 -6.17 17.65 -0.69
CA ALA A 28 -4.94 16.90 -0.97
C ALA A 28 -4.83 15.77 0.04
N VAL A 29 -4.34 14.62 -0.41
CA VAL A 29 -4.13 13.44 0.42
C VAL A 29 -2.66 13.30 0.83
N PRO A 30 -2.35 12.55 1.91
CA PRO A 30 -0.97 12.26 2.29
C PRO A 30 -0.19 11.61 1.16
N GLY A 31 1.14 11.80 1.22
CA GLY A 31 2.04 11.20 0.24
C GLY A 31 1.94 9.68 0.17
N ASP A 32 2.15 9.15 -1.05
CA ASP A 32 2.07 7.71 -1.34
C ASP A 32 2.97 6.89 -0.41
N LYS A 33 2.35 5.96 0.32
CA LYS A 33 3.02 5.11 1.29
C LYS A 33 4.13 4.27 0.65
N SER A 34 3.90 3.71 -0.52
CA SER A 34 4.84 2.85 -1.22
C SER A 34 6.05 3.60 -1.74
N ILE A 35 5.84 4.82 -2.26
CA ILE A 35 6.90 5.73 -2.70
C ILE A 35 7.68 6.23 -1.48
N ALA A 36 6.99 6.57 -0.38
CA ALA A 36 7.60 7.03 0.85
C ALA A 36 8.60 6.03 1.46
N HIS A 37 8.24 4.74 1.52
CA HIS A 37 9.18 3.69 1.95
C HIS A 37 10.45 3.68 1.09
N ARG A 38 10.28 3.71 -0.22
CA ARG A 38 11.39 3.67 -1.18
C ARG A 38 12.25 4.92 -1.13
N ALA A 39 11.63 6.08 -0.97
CA ALA A 39 12.34 7.35 -0.80
C ALA A 39 13.30 7.29 0.39
N VAL A 40 12.85 6.79 1.55
CA VAL A 40 13.71 6.63 2.73
C VAL A 40 14.80 5.59 2.49
N ILE A 41 14.45 4.42 1.93
CA ILE A 41 15.39 3.32 1.67
C ILE A 41 16.50 3.78 0.70
N LEU A 42 16.13 4.31 -0.47
CA LEU A 42 17.08 4.71 -1.50
C LEU A 42 17.95 5.90 -1.03
N SER A 43 17.35 6.86 -0.32
CA SER A 43 18.10 7.97 0.26
C SER A 43 19.14 7.51 1.28
N ALA A 44 18.83 6.51 2.10
CA ALA A 44 19.76 6.01 3.13
C ALA A 44 20.96 5.26 2.55
N ILE A 45 20.80 4.61 1.39
CA ILE A 45 21.86 3.89 0.68
C ILE A 45 22.51 4.70 -0.45
N ALA A 46 22.03 5.90 -0.71
CA ALA A 46 22.66 6.83 -1.66
C ALA A 46 23.84 7.57 -1.02
N HIS A 47 24.63 8.24 -1.81
CA HIS A 47 25.64 9.18 -1.37
C HIS A 47 25.13 10.62 -1.45
N GLY A 48 25.33 11.38 -0.38
CA GLY A 48 24.90 12.77 -0.28
C GLY A 48 23.52 12.95 0.33
N ARG A 49 23.12 14.20 0.46
CA ARG A 49 21.86 14.58 1.12
C ARG A 49 20.67 14.37 0.21
N SER A 50 19.64 13.75 0.76
CA SER A 50 18.29 13.72 0.16
C SER A 50 17.33 14.57 0.99
N ARG A 51 16.40 15.26 0.30
CA ARG A 51 15.33 16.03 0.94
C ARG A 51 13.98 15.54 0.44
N ILE A 52 13.17 14.99 1.34
CA ILE A 52 11.89 14.34 1.02
C ILE A 52 10.76 15.21 1.57
N VAL A 53 9.91 15.73 0.67
CA VAL A 53 8.72 16.50 1.02
C VAL A 53 7.49 15.63 0.87
N ASN A 54 6.46 15.86 1.70
CA ASN A 54 5.21 15.12 1.74
C ASN A 54 5.39 13.62 2.08
N LEU A 55 6.35 13.31 2.97
CA LEU A 55 6.48 11.96 3.50
C LEU A 55 5.24 11.61 4.34
N SER A 56 4.59 10.49 4.03
CA SER A 56 3.43 10.01 4.79
C SER A 56 3.75 9.85 6.27
N GLY A 57 2.87 10.36 7.14
CA GLY A 57 3.01 10.31 8.60
C GLY A 57 2.55 9.00 9.24
N GLY A 58 2.07 8.02 8.47
CA GLY A 58 1.58 6.75 8.97
C GLY A 58 2.66 5.91 9.68
N ASP A 59 2.23 4.99 10.56
CA ASP A 59 3.17 4.16 11.35
C ASP A 59 4.03 3.27 10.45
N ASP A 60 3.49 2.76 9.34
CA ASP A 60 4.25 1.95 8.37
C ASP A 60 5.54 2.64 7.91
N ASN A 61 5.47 3.89 7.46
CA ASN A 61 6.64 4.64 7.01
C ASN A 61 7.56 5.01 8.18
N SER A 62 6.99 5.30 9.34
CA SER A 62 7.74 5.55 10.57
C SER A 62 8.58 4.35 10.98
N ARG A 63 8.11 3.11 10.76
CA ARG A 63 8.88 1.87 11.00
C ARG A 63 10.12 1.81 10.11
N THR A 64 9.98 2.15 8.82
CA THR A 64 11.15 2.20 7.93
C THR A 64 12.16 3.25 8.39
N VAL A 65 11.73 4.46 8.75
CA VAL A 65 12.62 5.50 9.26
C VAL A 65 13.36 5.03 10.53
N ARG A 66 12.64 4.40 11.49
CA ARG A 66 13.24 3.86 12.73
C ARG A 66 14.26 2.77 12.42
N ALA A 67 13.94 1.86 11.50
CA ALA A 67 14.85 0.79 11.10
C ALA A 67 16.18 1.34 10.57
N PHE A 68 16.12 2.34 9.70
CA PHE A 68 17.34 2.97 9.14
C PHE A 68 18.11 3.75 10.19
N ARG A 69 17.43 4.46 11.11
CA ARG A 69 18.09 5.11 12.25
C ARG A 69 18.78 4.09 13.16
N GLN A 70 18.14 2.93 13.41
CA GLN A 70 18.73 1.83 14.19
C GLN A 70 19.98 1.25 13.53
N MET A 71 20.07 1.32 12.21
CA MET A 71 21.24 0.92 11.41
C MET A 71 22.26 2.06 11.21
N GLY A 72 22.09 3.21 11.85
CA GLY A 72 23.06 4.33 11.81
C GLY A 72 22.79 5.40 10.76
N ALA A 73 21.72 5.31 10.00
CA ALA A 73 21.38 6.36 9.04
C ALA A 73 20.96 7.67 9.75
N GLU A 74 21.53 8.78 9.32
CA GLU A 74 21.22 10.10 9.83
C GLU A 74 19.97 10.65 9.10
N ILE A 75 18.84 10.63 9.82
CA ILE A 75 17.53 11.05 9.30
C ILE A 75 16.92 12.05 10.28
N TYR A 76 16.59 13.26 9.80
CA TYR A 76 16.04 14.31 10.65
C TYR A 76 14.95 15.12 9.90
N ARG A 77 14.18 15.91 10.66
CA ARG A 77 13.20 16.84 10.10
C ARG A 77 13.80 18.22 9.88
N ASP A 78 13.48 18.82 8.74
CA ASP A 78 13.80 20.20 8.37
C ASP A 78 12.49 20.86 7.87
N GLY A 79 11.78 21.50 8.79
CA GLY A 79 10.42 21.99 8.55
C GLY A 79 9.45 20.85 8.20
N ALA A 80 8.79 20.97 7.06
CA ALA A 80 7.90 19.95 6.53
C ALA A 80 8.63 18.80 5.80
N ALA A 81 9.93 18.91 5.58
CA ALA A 81 10.73 17.91 4.90
C ALA A 81 11.37 16.91 5.88
N VAL A 82 11.65 15.73 5.39
CA VAL A 82 12.55 14.75 6.02
C VAL A 82 13.85 14.74 5.21
N CYS A 83 14.97 14.96 5.89
CA CYS A 83 16.31 14.93 5.32
C CYS A 83 17.02 13.65 5.70
N VAL A 84 17.75 13.07 4.76
CA VAL A 84 18.56 11.87 4.93
C VAL A 84 19.97 12.18 4.44
N GLU A 85 20.95 12.05 5.33
CA GLU A 85 22.37 12.14 4.98
C GLU A 85 22.88 10.76 4.60
N GLY A 86 22.80 10.44 3.31
CA GLY A 86 23.22 9.17 2.75
C GLY A 86 24.73 9.02 2.69
N LYS A 87 25.25 7.89 3.17
CA LYS A 87 26.68 7.54 3.20
C LYS A 87 26.97 6.27 2.40
N GLY A 88 26.08 5.93 1.46
CA GLY A 88 26.17 4.67 0.73
C GLY A 88 25.89 3.44 1.62
N TRP A 89 26.24 2.30 1.11
CA TRP A 89 26.11 1.05 1.83
C TRP A 89 26.95 1.00 3.11
N GLU A 90 28.11 1.66 3.12
CA GLU A 90 29.06 1.72 4.24
C GLU A 90 28.51 2.50 5.44
N GLY A 91 27.53 3.35 5.21
CA GLY A 91 26.84 4.09 6.27
C GLY A 91 25.89 3.23 7.12
N LEU A 92 25.60 2.00 6.70
CA LEU A 92 24.71 1.10 7.42
C LEU A 92 25.48 0.08 8.26
N HIS A 93 25.11 -0.02 9.55
CA HIS A 93 25.71 -0.91 10.53
C HIS A 93 24.73 -1.99 11.00
N ALA A 94 25.27 -3.05 11.60
CA ALA A 94 24.45 -4.08 12.22
C ALA A 94 23.52 -3.47 13.29
N PRO A 95 22.22 -3.77 13.26
CA PRO A 95 21.29 -3.29 14.30
C PRO A 95 21.62 -3.97 15.64
N ALA A 96 21.58 -3.19 16.72
CA ALA A 96 21.88 -3.69 18.08
C ALA A 96 20.80 -4.63 18.65
N ALA A 97 19.59 -4.61 18.06
CA ALA A 97 18.44 -5.43 18.46
C ALA A 97 17.60 -5.77 17.23
N PRO A 98 16.67 -6.73 17.30
CA PRO A 98 15.74 -7.00 16.21
C PRO A 98 15.05 -5.72 15.73
N ILE A 99 14.90 -5.60 14.41
CA ILE A 99 14.19 -4.49 13.79
C ILE A 99 12.69 -4.78 13.88
N ASP A 100 11.97 -3.92 14.61
CA ASP A 100 10.52 -4.00 14.72
C ASP A 100 9.84 -3.30 13.53
N CYS A 101 9.29 -4.11 12.63
CA CYS A 101 8.52 -3.65 11.47
C CYS A 101 7.06 -3.32 11.80
N GLY A 102 6.59 -3.55 13.04
CA GLY A 102 5.18 -3.36 13.42
C GLY A 102 4.24 -4.17 12.54
N ASN A 103 3.26 -3.51 11.92
CA ASN A 103 2.35 -4.11 10.94
C ASN A 103 2.86 -3.99 9.48
N SER A 104 4.00 -3.34 9.26
CA SER A 104 4.49 -2.99 7.93
C SER A 104 5.11 -4.18 7.18
N GLY A 105 4.31 -4.86 6.37
CA GLY A 105 4.81 -5.89 5.44
C GLY A 105 5.77 -5.32 4.38
N THR A 106 5.64 -4.03 4.04
CA THR A 106 6.56 -3.36 3.12
C THR A 106 7.93 -3.20 3.76
N THR A 107 8.01 -2.67 4.98
CA THR A 107 9.27 -2.54 5.71
C THR A 107 9.98 -3.88 5.81
N LEU A 108 9.28 -4.92 6.27
CA LEU A 108 9.87 -6.25 6.47
C LEU A 108 10.42 -6.83 5.16
N ARG A 109 9.62 -6.83 4.08
CA ARG A 109 10.03 -7.46 2.82
C ARG A 109 11.14 -6.70 2.11
N LEU A 110 11.06 -5.36 2.03
CA LEU A 110 12.09 -4.57 1.38
C LEU A 110 13.41 -4.62 2.15
N LEU A 111 13.36 -4.52 3.48
CA LEU A 111 14.55 -4.66 4.33
C LEU A 111 15.16 -6.07 4.24
N SER A 112 14.36 -7.13 4.05
CA SER A 112 14.90 -8.47 3.84
C SER A 112 15.83 -8.49 2.62
N GLY A 113 15.44 -7.86 1.51
CA GLY A 113 16.28 -7.75 0.31
C GLY A 113 17.54 -6.91 0.56
N LEU A 114 17.40 -5.75 1.21
CA LEU A 114 18.52 -4.88 1.52
C LEU A 114 19.53 -5.56 2.44
N LEU A 115 19.06 -6.17 3.53
CA LEU A 115 19.89 -6.80 4.56
C LEU A 115 20.55 -8.09 4.05
N ALA A 116 19.95 -8.77 3.09
CA ALA A 116 20.53 -9.96 2.46
C ALA A 116 21.92 -9.70 1.86
N GLY A 117 22.20 -8.49 1.38
CA GLY A 117 23.51 -8.10 0.84
C GLY A 117 24.49 -7.52 1.87
N ARG A 118 24.04 -7.22 3.11
CA ARG A 118 24.92 -6.59 4.13
C ARG A 118 25.80 -7.62 4.84
N PRO A 119 27.11 -7.33 5.07
CA PRO A 119 28.04 -8.29 5.67
C PRO A 119 27.87 -8.37 7.21
N PHE A 120 26.64 -8.46 7.70
CA PHE A 120 26.33 -8.61 9.12
C PHE A 120 25.02 -9.36 9.35
N ARG A 121 24.83 -9.82 10.58
CA ARG A 121 23.60 -10.49 11.01
C ARG A 121 22.54 -9.47 11.42
N SER A 122 21.28 -9.75 11.06
CA SER A 122 20.13 -8.97 11.47
C SER A 122 18.91 -9.86 11.70
N GLU A 123 17.94 -9.35 12.43
CA GLU A 123 16.65 -9.99 12.65
C GLU A 123 15.52 -8.97 12.36
N LEU A 124 14.51 -9.42 11.64
CA LEU A 124 13.32 -8.65 11.34
C LEU A 124 12.11 -9.32 11.98
N ASP A 125 11.31 -8.53 12.69
CA ASP A 125 10.08 -9.00 13.34
C ASP A 125 8.97 -7.97 13.22
N GLY A 126 7.78 -8.30 13.73
CA GLY A 126 6.62 -7.40 13.74
C GLY A 126 5.53 -7.87 14.67
N ASP A 127 4.36 -7.26 14.53
CA ASP A 127 3.19 -7.57 15.33
C ASP A 127 2.56 -8.93 14.99
N ALA A 128 1.52 -9.30 15.75
CA ALA A 128 0.82 -10.57 15.57
C ALA A 128 0.17 -10.70 14.18
N SER A 129 -0.23 -9.61 13.53
CA SER A 129 -0.77 -9.63 12.17
C SER A 129 0.34 -9.88 11.15
N LEU A 130 1.48 -9.16 11.25
CA LEU A 130 2.60 -9.34 10.35
C LEU A 130 3.22 -10.74 10.43
N ARG A 131 3.30 -11.30 11.64
CA ARG A 131 3.79 -12.68 11.87
C ARG A 131 2.94 -13.77 11.23
N ARG A 132 1.71 -13.48 10.78
CA ARG A 132 0.86 -14.45 10.06
C ARG A 132 1.02 -14.36 8.54
N ARG A 133 1.67 -13.33 8.03
CA ARG A 133 1.80 -13.10 6.57
C ARG A 133 2.94 -13.96 6.00
N PRO A 134 2.75 -14.60 4.83
CA PRO A 134 3.77 -15.47 4.25
C PRO A 134 5.00 -14.67 3.81
N MET A 135 6.18 -15.10 4.27
CA MET A 135 7.48 -14.54 3.91
C MET A 135 8.31 -15.49 3.04
N GLN A 136 7.88 -16.74 2.85
CA GLN A 136 8.58 -17.71 2.02
C GLN A 136 8.83 -17.16 0.62
N ARG A 137 7.86 -16.38 0.07
CA ARG A 137 7.98 -15.73 -1.25
C ARG A 137 9.14 -14.74 -1.40
N VAL A 138 9.70 -14.26 -0.27
CA VAL A 138 10.90 -13.41 -0.23
C VAL A 138 12.13 -14.23 0.11
N ILE A 139 11.99 -15.22 1.00
CA ILE A 139 13.07 -16.10 1.44
C ILE A 139 13.63 -16.87 0.24
N ASP A 140 12.77 -17.45 -0.60
CA ASP A 140 13.18 -18.30 -1.72
C ASP A 140 14.13 -17.57 -2.70
N PRO A 141 13.73 -16.45 -3.34
CA PRO A 141 14.62 -15.78 -4.29
C PRO A 141 15.89 -15.24 -3.65
N LEU A 142 15.82 -14.72 -2.41
CA LEU A 142 17.00 -14.22 -1.73
C LEU A 142 17.98 -15.36 -1.39
N SER A 143 17.47 -16.54 -1.02
CA SER A 143 18.29 -17.75 -0.81
C SER A 143 18.94 -18.22 -2.10
N GLU A 144 18.22 -18.17 -3.24
CA GLU A 144 18.76 -18.47 -4.57
C GLU A 144 19.90 -17.51 -4.95
N MET A 145 19.81 -16.22 -4.55
CA MET A 145 20.89 -15.24 -4.70
C MET A 145 22.10 -15.53 -3.79
N GLY A 146 21.99 -16.46 -2.83
CA GLY A 146 23.05 -16.84 -1.90
C GLY A 146 22.90 -16.27 -0.48
N ALA A 147 21.81 -15.56 -0.17
CA ALA A 147 21.55 -15.09 1.18
C ALA A 147 21.26 -16.24 2.15
N ARG A 148 21.79 -16.15 3.36
CA ARG A 148 21.42 -17.06 4.46
C ARG A 148 20.27 -16.41 5.24
N ILE A 149 19.06 -16.63 4.78
CA ILE A 149 17.81 -16.10 5.34
C ILE A 149 16.91 -17.26 5.77
N ARG A 150 16.36 -17.19 6.96
CA ARG A 150 15.44 -18.20 7.50
C ARG A 150 14.37 -17.61 8.40
N SER A 151 13.21 -18.24 8.39
CA SER A 151 12.18 -18.06 9.42
C SER A 151 12.63 -18.74 10.71
N ARG A 152 12.62 -18.05 11.86
CA ARG A 152 12.99 -18.63 13.16
C ARG A 152 12.12 -19.83 13.52
N GLY A 153 10.85 -19.81 13.17
CA GLY A 153 9.90 -20.92 13.39
C GLY A 153 9.97 -22.02 12.34
N GLY A 154 10.78 -21.89 11.28
CA GLY A 154 10.88 -22.86 10.18
C GLY A 154 9.61 -22.95 9.32
N ASN A 155 8.66 -22.03 9.44
CA ASN A 155 7.33 -22.06 8.84
C ASN A 155 7.13 -21.01 7.75
N GLY A 156 8.20 -20.32 7.33
CA GLY A 156 8.14 -19.26 6.31
C GLY A 156 7.46 -17.96 6.76
N LEU A 157 7.36 -17.74 8.07
CA LEU A 157 6.78 -16.55 8.71
C LEU A 157 7.84 -15.76 9.49
N ALA A 158 7.54 -14.51 9.85
CA ALA A 158 8.39 -13.73 10.77
C ALA A 158 8.39 -14.35 12.19
N PRO A 159 9.48 -14.19 12.99
CA PRO A 159 10.69 -13.42 12.74
C PRO A 159 11.62 -14.04 11.69
N LEU A 160 12.31 -13.17 10.92
CA LEU A 160 13.32 -13.58 9.95
C LEU A 160 14.73 -13.28 10.46
N GLU A 161 15.61 -14.28 10.43
CA GLU A 161 17.03 -14.14 10.70
C GLU A 161 17.77 -14.08 9.35
N ILE A 162 18.66 -13.10 9.19
CA ILE A 162 19.41 -12.84 7.96
C ILE A 162 20.89 -12.72 8.29
N ASP A 163 21.69 -13.61 7.73
CA ASP A 163 23.15 -13.51 7.68
C ASP A 163 23.51 -13.07 6.25
N GLY A 164 23.74 -11.79 6.05
CA GLY A 164 23.88 -11.22 4.73
C GLY A 164 25.30 -11.26 4.17
N GLY A 165 25.41 -10.85 2.90
CA GLY A 165 26.66 -10.77 2.14
C GLY A 165 26.83 -11.86 1.11
N GLY A 166 27.75 -11.64 0.16
CA GLY A 166 28.15 -12.63 -0.84
C GLY A 166 27.07 -12.97 -1.87
N LEU A 167 26.19 -12.02 -2.20
CA LEU A 167 25.12 -12.24 -3.17
C LEU A 167 25.66 -12.32 -4.61
N ARG A 168 24.98 -13.13 -5.42
CA ARG A 168 25.18 -13.25 -6.87
C ARG A 168 23.89 -12.95 -7.63
N GLY A 169 24.02 -12.45 -8.83
CA GLY A 169 22.89 -12.25 -9.74
C GLY A 169 22.25 -13.58 -10.13
N ILE A 170 20.93 -13.54 -10.34
CA ILE A 170 20.13 -14.70 -10.75
C ILE A 170 19.16 -14.30 -11.85
N ARG A 171 18.62 -15.31 -12.55
CA ARG A 171 17.42 -15.17 -13.36
C ARG A 171 16.24 -15.77 -12.59
N TYR A 172 15.31 -14.93 -12.16
CA TYR A 172 14.19 -15.36 -11.32
C TYR A 172 12.85 -15.09 -12.00
N ARG A 173 12.10 -16.15 -12.24
CA ARG A 173 10.72 -16.06 -12.73
C ARG A 173 9.77 -16.06 -11.53
N MET A 174 9.10 -14.92 -11.32
CA MET A 174 8.16 -14.78 -10.21
C MET A 174 6.92 -15.67 -10.42
N PRO A 175 6.50 -16.45 -9.41
CA PRO A 175 5.31 -17.31 -9.53
C PRO A 175 4.00 -16.50 -9.55
N MET A 176 4.04 -15.26 -9.04
CA MET A 176 2.91 -14.33 -8.98
C MET A 176 3.40 -12.88 -9.02
N ALA A 177 2.55 -11.97 -9.49
CA ALA A 177 2.84 -10.54 -9.47
C ALA A 177 2.90 -10.02 -8.02
N SER A 178 4.04 -9.47 -7.61
CA SER A 178 4.23 -8.90 -6.28
C SER A 178 5.31 -7.83 -6.28
N ALA A 179 4.90 -6.57 -6.24
CA ALA A 179 5.83 -5.44 -6.19
C ALA A 179 6.79 -5.49 -4.99
N GLN A 180 6.36 -6.03 -3.84
CA GLN A 180 7.21 -6.11 -2.65
C GLN A 180 8.29 -7.19 -2.79
N VAL A 181 7.97 -8.35 -3.37
CA VAL A 181 8.95 -9.40 -3.67
C VAL A 181 9.93 -8.91 -4.72
N LYS A 182 9.45 -8.35 -5.82
CA LYS A 182 10.28 -7.71 -6.84
C LYS A 182 11.22 -6.67 -6.23
N SER A 183 10.72 -5.74 -5.43
CA SER A 183 11.53 -4.72 -4.76
C SER A 183 12.60 -5.31 -3.84
N ALA A 184 12.29 -6.38 -3.11
CA ALA A 184 13.27 -7.08 -2.27
C ALA A 184 14.41 -7.67 -3.12
N ILE A 185 14.07 -8.32 -4.24
CA ILE A 185 15.08 -8.87 -5.16
C ILE A 185 15.92 -7.76 -5.79
N VAL A 186 15.30 -6.64 -6.22
CA VAL A 186 16.01 -5.46 -6.75
C VAL A 186 17.00 -4.89 -5.74
N LEU A 187 16.58 -4.69 -4.47
CA LEU A 187 17.47 -4.17 -3.42
C LEU A 187 18.65 -5.11 -3.09
N ALA A 188 18.41 -6.42 -3.17
CA ALA A 188 19.48 -7.42 -3.06
C ALA A 188 20.41 -7.41 -4.29
N ALA A 189 19.83 -7.28 -5.48
CA ALA A 189 20.57 -7.26 -6.75
C ALA A 189 21.54 -6.08 -6.86
N LEU A 190 21.23 -4.92 -6.28
CA LEU A 190 22.15 -3.77 -6.21
C LEU A 190 23.46 -4.10 -5.50
N GLN A 191 23.50 -5.15 -4.69
CA GLN A 191 24.67 -5.59 -3.91
C GLN A 191 25.24 -6.93 -4.42
N ALA A 192 24.61 -7.52 -5.44
CA ALA A 192 25.02 -8.80 -5.99
C ALA A 192 26.15 -8.67 -7.01
N GLN A 193 26.96 -9.72 -7.13
CA GLN A 193 27.90 -9.83 -8.24
C GLN A 193 27.16 -10.27 -9.50
N GLY A 194 27.33 -9.53 -10.61
CA GLY A 194 26.71 -9.84 -11.90
C GLY A 194 25.31 -9.25 -12.07
N GLU A 195 24.60 -9.73 -13.07
CA GLU A 195 23.28 -9.28 -13.49
C GLU A 195 22.19 -10.12 -12.80
N THR A 196 21.12 -9.45 -12.38
CA THR A 196 19.86 -10.12 -11.94
C THR A 196 18.75 -9.76 -12.92
N ALA A 197 18.09 -10.79 -13.46
CA ALA A 197 16.91 -10.64 -14.31
C ALA A 197 15.66 -11.18 -13.60
N ILE A 198 14.62 -10.34 -13.48
CA ILE A 198 13.36 -10.67 -12.81
C ILE A 198 12.26 -10.70 -13.86
N GLU A 199 11.60 -11.85 -14.04
CA GLU A 199 10.47 -11.99 -14.96
C GLU A 199 9.16 -12.01 -14.17
N GLU A 200 8.27 -11.06 -14.45
CA GLU A 200 6.94 -10.97 -13.84
C GLU A 200 5.89 -11.66 -14.73
N PRO A 201 4.96 -12.45 -14.16
CA PRO A 201 3.84 -13.02 -14.94
C PRO A 201 2.85 -11.96 -15.42
N GLN A 202 2.72 -10.87 -14.64
CA GLN A 202 1.94 -9.69 -14.93
C GLN A 202 2.66 -8.49 -14.29
N ARG A 203 2.69 -7.36 -14.96
CA ARG A 203 3.36 -6.15 -14.46
C ARG A 203 2.73 -5.71 -13.13
N SER A 204 3.56 -5.69 -12.09
CA SER A 204 3.21 -5.12 -10.78
C SER A 204 3.71 -3.68 -10.67
N ARG A 205 3.41 -3.00 -9.56
CA ARG A 205 3.86 -1.62 -9.28
C ARG A 205 5.34 -1.45 -9.51
N ASP A 206 5.73 -0.40 -10.21
CA ASP A 206 7.11 -0.16 -10.68
C ASP A 206 7.82 1.02 -9.99
N HIS A 207 7.31 1.47 -8.85
CA HIS A 207 7.92 2.57 -8.09
C HIS A 207 9.41 2.34 -7.75
N THR A 208 9.85 1.08 -7.54
CA THR A 208 11.25 0.79 -7.26
C THR A 208 12.10 1.05 -8.49
N GLU A 209 11.66 0.62 -9.65
CA GLU A 209 12.35 0.79 -10.93
C GLU A 209 12.45 2.27 -11.29
N VAL A 210 11.31 2.98 -11.22
CA VAL A 210 11.23 4.41 -11.51
C VAL A 210 12.14 5.22 -10.59
N MET A 211 12.02 5.01 -9.28
CA MET A 211 12.81 5.75 -8.30
C MET A 211 14.30 5.39 -8.35
N LEU A 212 14.63 4.10 -8.52
CA LEU A 212 16.02 3.67 -8.60
C LEU A 212 16.74 4.31 -9.79
N ALA A 213 16.08 4.39 -10.95
CA ALA A 213 16.62 5.11 -12.11
C ALA A 213 16.84 6.60 -11.78
N GLY A 214 15.92 7.25 -11.05
CA GLY A 214 16.06 8.64 -10.59
C GLY A 214 17.24 8.86 -9.62
N PHE A 215 17.61 7.86 -8.84
CA PHE A 215 18.81 7.87 -7.97
C PHE A 215 20.11 7.51 -8.69
N GLY A 216 20.05 7.19 -10.00
CA GLY A 216 21.22 6.82 -10.82
C GLY A 216 21.57 5.34 -10.79
N GLY A 217 20.66 4.48 -10.32
CA GLY A 217 20.86 3.03 -10.32
C GLY A 217 20.75 2.42 -11.71
N GLU A 218 21.56 1.41 -11.98
CA GLU A 218 21.57 0.69 -13.25
C GLU A 218 20.43 -0.34 -13.29
N ILE A 219 19.29 0.10 -13.79
CA ILE A 219 18.08 -0.71 -13.96
C ILE A 219 17.49 -0.48 -15.35
N SER A 220 17.03 -1.54 -15.97
CA SER A 220 16.28 -1.45 -17.23
C SER A 220 15.08 -2.40 -17.20
N VAL A 221 14.03 -2.02 -17.92
CA VAL A 221 12.81 -2.81 -18.06
C VAL A 221 12.58 -3.07 -19.53
N LYS A 222 12.56 -4.35 -19.90
CA LYS A 222 12.26 -4.78 -21.26
C LYS A 222 11.11 -5.78 -21.20
N ASP A 223 10.00 -5.42 -21.78
CA ASP A 223 8.75 -6.19 -21.72
C ASP A 223 8.33 -6.45 -20.26
N ALA A 224 8.26 -7.72 -19.85
CA ALA A 224 7.97 -8.13 -18.47
C ALA A 224 9.23 -8.49 -17.65
N THR A 225 10.43 -8.16 -18.16
CA THR A 225 11.71 -8.48 -17.51
C THR A 225 12.38 -7.22 -17.00
N ILE A 226 12.71 -7.22 -15.72
CA ILE A 226 13.49 -6.17 -15.05
C ILE A 226 14.92 -6.68 -14.92
N ILE A 227 15.89 -5.90 -15.39
CA ILE A 227 17.32 -6.21 -15.33
C ILE A 227 18.00 -5.20 -14.41
N VAL A 228 18.75 -5.69 -13.43
CA VAL A 228 19.47 -4.90 -12.43
C VAL A 228 20.94 -5.31 -12.42
N HIS A 229 21.84 -4.36 -12.50
CA HIS A 229 23.28 -4.56 -12.33
C HIS A 229 23.71 -4.10 -10.93
N GLY A 230 24.47 -4.93 -10.24
CA GLY A 230 25.02 -4.59 -8.92
C GLY A 230 26.25 -3.64 -9.02
N GLY A 231 26.56 -2.98 -7.91
CA GLY A 231 27.78 -2.15 -7.78
C GLY A 231 27.64 -0.70 -8.21
N GLY A 232 26.48 -0.26 -8.69
CA GLY A 232 26.23 1.14 -9.05
C GLY A 232 26.23 2.10 -7.85
N HIS A 233 26.53 3.36 -8.07
CA HIS A 233 26.47 4.42 -7.06
C HIS A 233 25.15 5.16 -7.15
N LEU A 234 24.39 5.21 -6.04
CA LEU A 234 23.19 6.03 -5.94
C LEU A 234 23.54 7.41 -5.39
N THR A 235 22.87 8.43 -5.91
CA THR A 235 23.06 9.83 -5.50
C THR A 235 21.80 10.38 -4.84
N GLY A 236 21.96 11.09 -3.72
CA GLY A 236 20.87 11.72 -2.98
C GLY A 236 20.03 12.66 -3.85
N GLN A 237 18.73 12.70 -3.58
CA GLN A 237 17.74 13.39 -4.41
C GLN A 237 16.84 14.33 -3.61
N ASN A 238 16.38 15.40 -4.24
CA ASN A 238 15.26 16.19 -3.73
C ASN A 238 13.95 15.62 -4.29
N LEU A 239 13.12 15.08 -3.42
CA LEU A 239 11.90 14.36 -3.78
C LEU A 239 10.68 15.06 -3.20
N ARG A 240 9.65 15.23 -4.02
CA ARG A 240 8.27 15.45 -3.55
C ARG A 240 7.47 14.17 -3.78
N ILE A 241 6.92 13.60 -2.72
CA ILE A 241 6.11 12.39 -2.82
C ILE A 241 4.71 12.80 -3.25
N PRO A 242 4.18 12.28 -4.38
CA PRO A 242 2.80 12.56 -4.80
C PRO A 242 1.80 11.99 -3.79
N GLY A 243 0.60 12.53 -3.78
CA GLY A 243 -0.51 12.02 -3.00
C GLY A 243 -0.80 10.54 -3.33
N ASP A 244 -1.12 9.75 -2.32
CA ASP A 244 -1.38 8.32 -2.47
C ASP A 244 -2.73 8.08 -3.17
N ILE A 245 -2.70 7.47 -4.35
CA ILE A 245 -3.91 7.09 -5.10
C ILE A 245 -4.84 6.19 -4.27
N SER A 246 -4.27 5.30 -3.42
CA SER A 246 -5.06 4.47 -2.50
C SER A 246 -5.78 5.30 -1.44
N SER A 247 -5.16 6.38 -0.95
CA SER A 247 -5.79 7.33 -0.03
C SER A 247 -6.82 8.20 -0.75
N ALA A 248 -6.53 8.65 -1.96
CA ALA A 248 -7.44 9.40 -2.81
C ALA A 248 -8.69 8.58 -3.19
N ALA A 249 -8.54 7.27 -3.39
CA ALA A 249 -9.61 6.38 -3.81
C ALA A 249 -10.85 6.43 -2.90
N PHE A 250 -10.68 6.61 -1.59
CA PHE A 250 -11.81 6.73 -0.66
C PHE A 250 -12.67 7.96 -0.95
N PHE A 251 -12.06 9.09 -1.24
CA PHE A 251 -12.73 10.36 -1.55
C PHE A 251 -13.27 10.37 -2.98
N VAL A 252 -12.52 9.80 -3.91
CA VAL A 252 -12.96 9.64 -5.31
C VAL A 252 -14.21 8.77 -5.40
N VAL A 253 -14.23 7.63 -4.70
CA VAL A 253 -15.42 6.75 -4.64
C VAL A 253 -16.58 7.46 -3.92
N ALA A 254 -16.33 8.12 -2.77
CA ALA A 254 -17.34 8.87 -2.06
C ALA A 254 -18.00 9.93 -2.97
N ALA A 255 -17.20 10.71 -3.69
CA ALA A 255 -17.72 11.71 -4.61
C ALA A 255 -18.43 11.06 -5.81
N ALA A 256 -17.86 9.99 -6.39
CA ALA A 256 -18.44 9.33 -7.58
C ALA A 256 -19.83 8.75 -7.31
N MET A 257 -20.06 8.17 -6.12
CA MET A 257 -21.33 7.50 -5.78
C MET A 257 -22.44 8.44 -5.24
N ILE A 258 -22.10 9.69 -4.84
CA ILE A 258 -23.08 10.64 -4.30
C ILE A 258 -23.46 11.66 -5.37
N PRO A 259 -24.70 11.61 -5.93
CA PRO A 259 -25.12 12.46 -7.02
C PRO A 259 -24.95 13.95 -6.75
N GLY A 260 -24.46 14.68 -7.75
CA GLY A 260 -24.24 16.12 -7.68
C GLY A 260 -22.97 16.55 -6.94
N SER A 261 -22.16 15.59 -6.47
CA SER A 261 -20.83 15.89 -5.91
C SER A 261 -19.90 16.46 -6.96
N ASP A 262 -18.99 17.33 -6.52
CA ASP A 262 -17.99 18.01 -7.35
C ASP A 262 -16.71 18.17 -6.51
N LEU A 263 -15.76 17.24 -6.68
CA LEU A 263 -14.58 17.13 -5.84
C LEU A 263 -13.31 17.12 -6.68
N ILE A 264 -12.31 17.90 -6.28
CA ILE A 264 -10.96 17.84 -6.84
C ILE A 264 -10.01 17.30 -5.78
N VAL A 265 -9.20 16.30 -6.17
CA VAL A 265 -8.10 15.77 -5.35
C VAL A 265 -6.79 16.13 -6.05
N HIS A 266 -5.98 16.98 -5.40
CA HIS A 266 -4.74 17.50 -6.00
C HIS A 266 -3.53 16.61 -5.79
N ASP A 267 -2.57 16.75 -6.72
CA ASP A 267 -1.20 16.21 -6.63
C ASP A 267 -1.16 14.68 -6.41
N VAL A 268 -2.08 13.92 -7.00
CA VAL A 268 -2.18 12.46 -6.83
C VAL A 268 -1.24 11.73 -7.78
N GLY A 269 -0.58 10.68 -7.30
CA GLY A 269 0.18 9.76 -8.13
C GLY A 269 -0.72 9.03 -9.12
N CYS A 270 -0.47 9.20 -10.42
CA CYS A 270 -1.23 8.62 -11.53
C CYS A 270 -0.41 7.55 -12.27
N ASN A 271 0.41 6.79 -11.55
CA ASN A 271 1.20 5.72 -12.13
C ASN A 271 0.28 4.67 -12.80
N PRO A 272 0.50 4.31 -14.08
CA PRO A 272 -0.35 3.35 -14.81
C PRO A 272 -0.43 1.95 -14.18
N THR A 273 0.49 1.60 -13.29
CA THR A 273 0.44 0.35 -12.52
C THR A 273 -0.41 0.44 -11.25
N ARG A 274 -1.01 1.62 -10.96
CA ARG A 274 -1.77 1.94 -9.76
C ARG A 274 -3.14 2.57 -10.01
N ASP A 275 -3.39 3.10 -11.19
CA ASP A 275 -4.58 3.88 -11.55
C ASP A 275 -5.82 3.03 -11.87
N GLY A 276 -5.76 1.72 -11.62
CA GLY A 276 -6.86 0.80 -11.92
C GLY A 276 -8.18 1.17 -11.26
N VAL A 277 -8.16 1.80 -10.07
CA VAL A 277 -9.38 2.30 -9.40
C VAL A 277 -10.11 3.33 -10.26
N ILE A 278 -9.39 4.22 -10.94
CA ILE A 278 -9.98 5.23 -11.85
C ILE A 278 -10.62 4.53 -13.05
N GLU A 279 -9.95 3.51 -13.60
CA GLU A 279 -10.46 2.74 -14.72
C GLU A 279 -11.74 1.96 -14.35
N VAL A 280 -11.75 1.28 -13.20
CA VAL A 280 -12.94 0.57 -12.69
C VAL A 280 -14.11 1.54 -12.53
N LEU A 281 -13.91 2.68 -11.87
CA LEU A 281 -14.97 3.66 -11.66
C LEU A 281 -15.49 4.25 -12.98
N ARG A 282 -14.61 4.53 -13.95
CA ARG A 282 -15.04 4.98 -15.30
C ARG A 282 -15.86 3.91 -16.02
N ARG A 283 -15.47 2.64 -15.92
CA ARG A 283 -16.25 1.52 -16.48
C ARG A 283 -17.60 1.36 -15.77
N MET A 284 -17.70 1.70 -14.48
CA MET A 284 -18.95 1.78 -13.72
C MET A 284 -19.80 3.03 -14.10
N GLY A 285 -19.30 3.91 -14.96
CA GLY A 285 -20.02 5.11 -15.43
C GLY A 285 -19.69 6.40 -14.67
N ALA A 286 -18.70 6.39 -13.77
CA ALA A 286 -18.30 7.61 -13.06
C ALA A 286 -17.66 8.64 -14.00
N SER A 287 -18.01 9.92 -13.79
CA SER A 287 -17.40 11.06 -14.48
C SER A 287 -16.13 11.48 -13.75
N ILE A 288 -14.97 11.04 -14.25
CA ILE A 288 -13.67 11.32 -13.67
C ILE A 288 -12.73 11.86 -14.73
N GLU A 289 -12.14 13.03 -14.48
CA GLU A 289 -11.12 13.65 -15.33
C GLU A 289 -9.78 13.67 -14.61
N LEU A 290 -8.69 13.36 -15.33
CA LEU A 290 -7.31 13.58 -14.87
C LEU A 290 -6.77 14.78 -15.65
N PHE A 291 -6.24 15.76 -14.93
CA PHE A 291 -5.71 16.99 -15.53
C PHE A 291 -4.44 17.47 -14.81
N GLY A 292 -3.78 18.48 -15.35
CA GLY A 292 -2.57 19.02 -14.76
C GLY A 292 -1.40 18.02 -14.66
N GLU A 293 -1.39 17.03 -15.56
CA GLU A 293 -0.43 15.94 -15.51
C GLU A 293 1.01 16.41 -15.73
N ARG A 294 1.91 15.89 -14.91
CA ARG A 294 3.34 16.19 -14.91
C ARG A 294 4.15 15.02 -14.35
N PHE A 295 5.47 15.11 -14.39
CA PHE A 295 6.35 14.13 -13.74
C PHE A 295 7.06 14.79 -12.56
N GLU A 296 7.05 14.11 -11.41
CA GLU A 296 7.79 14.45 -10.20
C GLU A 296 8.59 13.24 -9.74
N ALA A 297 9.92 13.38 -9.63
CA ALA A 297 10.83 12.29 -9.29
C ALA A 297 10.64 11.00 -10.14
N GLY A 298 10.28 11.16 -11.42
CA GLY A 298 10.01 10.06 -12.35
C GLY A 298 8.58 9.51 -12.27
N GLU A 299 7.81 9.84 -11.25
CA GLU A 299 6.41 9.42 -11.10
C GLU A 299 5.46 10.38 -11.84
N ARG A 300 4.43 9.82 -12.47
CA ARG A 300 3.35 10.60 -13.10
C ARG A 300 2.42 11.11 -12.01
N VAL A 301 2.16 12.41 -11.99
CA VAL A 301 1.33 13.10 -11.00
C VAL A 301 0.29 13.93 -11.72
N GLY A 302 -0.91 14.01 -11.18
CA GLY A 302 -1.99 14.83 -11.73
C GLY A 302 -3.04 15.15 -10.68
N ASP A 303 -4.04 15.90 -11.10
CA ASP A 303 -5.21 16.23 -10.31
C ASP A 303 -6.39 15.38 -10.78
N ILE A 304 -7.23 14.91 -9.85
CA ILE A 304 -8.40 14.08 -10.14
C ILE A 304 -9.64 14.92 -9.87
N HIS A 305 -10.44 15.18 -10.91
CA HIS A 305 -11.75 15.82 -10.80
C HIS A 305 -12.85 14.76 -10.92
N VAL A 306 -13.78 14.75 -9.97
CA VAL A 306 -14.87 13.77 -9.89
C VAL A 306 -16.20 14.48 -9.81
N ILE A 307 -17.11 14.14 -10.70
CA ILE A 307 -18.52 14.55 -10.65
C ILE A 307 -19.36 13.33 -10.28
N GLY A 308 -20.15 13.46 -9.21
CA GLY A 308 -21.00 12.38 -8.68
C GLY A 308 -22.22 12.09 -9.52
N GLY A 309 -22.53 10.81 -9.69
CA GLY A 309 -23.67 10.33 -10.46
C GLY A 309 -23.98 8.85 -10.21
N PRO A 310 -24.95 8.29 -10.94
CA PRO A 310 -25.31 6.89 -10.80
C PRO A 310 -24.19 5.99 -11.31
N LEU A 311 -23.87 4.96 -10.52
CA LEU A 311 -22.91 3.90 -10.89
C LEU A 311 -23.65 2.66 -11.36
N LYS A 312 -23.03 1.87 -12.23
CA LYS A 312 -23.52 0.58 -12.71
C LYS A 312 -22.61 -0.54 -12.28
N GLY A 313 -23.21 -1.69 -11.98
CA GLY A 313 -22.48 -2.90 -11.66
C GLY A 313 -21.50 -3.29 -12.76
N LEU A 314 -20.40 -3.91 -12.37
CA LEU A 314 -19.29 -4.27 -13.26
C LEU A 314 -18.69 -5.61 -12.88
N ASP A 315 -18.32 -6.40 -13.89
CA ASP A 315 -17.45 -7.57 -13.68
C ASP A 315 -15.99 -7.13 -13.77
N VAL A 316 -15.28 -7.20 -12.62
CA VAL A 316 -13.88 -6.77 -12.48
C VAL A 316 -13.01 -8.02 -12.44
N GLY A 317 -12.40 -8.32 -13.59
CA GLY A 317 -11.60 -9.51 -13.81
C GLY A 317 -10.10 -9.32 -13.54
N ALA A 318 -9.35 -10.38 -13.87
CA ALA A 318 -7.91 -10.53 -13.61
C ALA A 318 -7.02 -9.42 -14.20
N ASP A 319 -7.45 -8.78 -15.29
CA ASP A 319 -6.69 -7.71 -15.99
C ASP A 319 -6.44 -6.48 -15.11
N LEU A 320 -7.31 -6.22 -14.14
CA LEU A 320 -7.22 -5.07 -13.23
C LEU A 320 -6.65 -5.41 -11.84
N VAL A 321 -6.53 -6.69 -11.49
CA VAL A 321 -6.17 -7.11 -10.12
C VAL A 321 -4.87 -6.49 -9.64
N ALA A 322 -3.79 -6.57 -10.42
CA ALA A 322 -2.49 -6.05 -10.01
C ALA A 322 -2.49 -4.53 -9.80
N ARG A 323 -3.34 -3.81 -10.54
CA ARG A 323 -3.47 -2.34 -10.51
C ARG A 323 -4.43 -1.82 -9.46
N THR A 324 -5.27 -2.70 -8.86
CA THR A 324 -6.37 -2.33 -7.93
C THR A 324 -6.38 -3.10 -6.63
N ILE A 325 -5.43 -4.01 -6.42
CA ILE A 325 -5.48 -4.99 -5.30
C ILE A 325 -5.71 -4.37 -3.92
N ASP A 326 -5.25 -3.16 -3.71
CA ASP A 326 -5.41 -2.47 -2.42
C ASP A 326 -6.69 -1.63 -2.35
N GLU A 327 -7.35 -1.34 -3.47
CA GLU A 327 -8.55 -0.52 -3.59
C GLU A 327 -9.85 -1.36 -3.60
N TYR A 328 -9.77 -2.69 -3.65
CA TYR A 328 -10.97 -3.56 -3.63
C TYR A 328 -11.93 -3.30 -2.46
N PRO A 329 -11.49 -3.01 -1.21
CA PRO A 329 -12.42 -2.69 -0.14
C PRO A 329 -13.32 -1.49 -0.47
N ILE A 330 -12.74 -0.41 -0.96
CA ILE A 330 -13.54 0.78 -1.32
C ILE A 330 -14.34 0.60 -2.61
N LEU A 331 -13.83 -0.17 -3.58
CA LEU A 331 -14.58 -0.54 -4.78
C LEU A 331 -15.78 -1.45 -4.47
N ALA A 332 -15.68 -2.27 -3.42
CA ALA A 332 -16.83 -3.05 -2.93
C ALA A 332 -17.96 -2.14 -2.40
N ILE A 333 -17.63 -0.99 -1.82
CA ILE A 333 -18.63 0.02 -1.44
C ILE A 333 -19.26 0.66 -2.69
N ALA A 334 -18.46 1.00 -3.72
CA ALA A 334 -19.00 1.48 -4.99
C ALA A 334 -19.96 0.46 -5.62
N GLY A 335 -19.58 -0.83 -5.62
CA GLY A 335 -20.44 -1.92 -6.09
C GLY A 335 -21.72 -2.11 -5.28
N ALA A 336 -21.67 -1.85 -3.97
CA ALA A 336 -22.81 -1.99 -3.08
C ALA A 336 -23.90 -0.92 -3.30
N VAL A 337 -23.56 0.21 -3.93
CA VAL A 337 -24.53 1.28 -4.29
C VAL A 337 -24.74 1.42 -5.80
N ALA A 338 -24.09 0.59 -6.60
CA ALA A 338 -24.26 0.59 -8.06
C ALA A 338 -25.56 -0.10 -8.49
N GLU A 339 -26.14 0.32 -9.60
CA GLU A 339 -27.27 -0.39 -10.20
C GLU A 339 -26.83 -1.74 -10.79
N GLY A 340 -27.42 -2.83 -10.35
CA GLY A 340 -27.14 -4.19 -10.83
C GLY A 340 -26.11 -4.92 -9.97
N VAL A 341 -25.33 -5.79 -10.59
CA VAL A 341 -24.41 -6.72 -9.91
C VAL A 341 -22.95 -6.34 -10.20
N THR A 342 -22.15 -6.30 -9.15
CA THR A 342 -20.68 -6.16 -9.27
C THR A 342 -19.99 -7.44 -8.82
N THR A 343 -19.11 -7.97 -9.67
CA THR A 343 -18.32 -9.17 -9.36
C THR A 343 -16.84 -8.83 -9.32
N PHE A 344 -16.17 -9.30 -8.28
CA PHE A 344 -14.70 -9.31 -8.18
C PHE A 344 -14.21 -10.74 -8.21
N SER A 345 -13.30 -11.06 -9.12
CA SER A 345 -12.69 -12.38 -9.29
C SER A 345 -11.16 -12.29 -9.29
N ASP A 346 -10.48 -13.43 -9.08
CA ASP A 346 -9.02 -13.56 -9.07
C ASP A 346 -8.29 -12.73 -8.00
N VAL A 347 -8.99 -12.33 -6.93
CA VAL A 347 -8.47 -11.48 -5.85
C VAL A 347 -8.12 -12.25 -4.57
N ARG A 348 -7.82 -13.53 -4.66
CA ARG A 348 -7.48 -14.40 -3.52
C ARG A 348 -6.38 -13.82 -2.62
N GLU A 349 -5.46 -13.02 -3.15
CA GLU A 349 -4.39 -12.36 -2.39
C GLU A 349 -4.93 -11.43 -1.29
N LEU A 350 -6.17 -10.94 -1.40
CA LEU A 350 -6.84 -10.15 -0.38
C LEU A 350 -7.04 -10.90 0.96
N ARG A 351 -7.06 -12.23 0.94
CA ARG A 351 -7.17 -13.06 2.14
C ARG A 351 -5.92 -13.06 3.01
N TYR A 352 -4.77 -12.64 2.43
CA TYR A 352 -3.46 -12.64 3.06
C TYR A 352 -2.92 -11.22 3.35
N LYS A 353 -3.80 -10.23 3.38
CA LYS A 353 -3.46 -8.84 3.71
C LYS A 353 -3.47 -8.63 5.24
N GLU A 354 -3.72 -7.41 5.69
CA GLU A 354 -3.84 -7.03 7.11
C GLU A 354 -4.93 -7.85 7.83
N SER A 355 -6.02 -8.08 7.13
CA SER A 355 -7.10 -8.99 7.45
C SER A 355 -7.44 -9.87 6.23
N ASP A 356 -8.33 -10.85 6.38
CA ASP A 356 -9.03 -11.42 5.23
C ASP A 356 -10.04 -10.40 4.73
N ARG A 357 -9.63 -9.58 3.75
CA ARG A 357 -10.43 -8.46 3.22
C ARG A 357 -11.69 -8.94 2.49
N ILE A 358 -11.67 -10.14 1.90
CA ILE A 358 -12.85 -10.70 1.24
C ILE A 358 -13.92 -10.98 2.31
N MET A 359 -13.55 -11.72 3.34
CA MET A 359 -14.45 -12.03 4.47
C MET A 359 -14.91 -10.74 5.17
N ALA A 360 -14.00 -9.82 5.50
CA ALA A 360 -14.30 -8.60 6.24
C ALA A 360 -15.30 -7.70 5.50
N MET A 361 -15.10 -7.50 4.19
CA MET A 361 -16.02 -6.71 3.37
C MET A 361 -17.37 -7.43 3.20
N THR A 362 -17.37 -8.75 3.00
CA THR A 362 -18.60 -9.55 2.89
C THR A 362 -19.45 -9.45 4.16
N GLU A 363 -18.84 -9.67 5.33
CA GLU A 363 -19.56 -9.59 6.61
C GLU A 363 -20.10 -8.19 6.87
N GLY A 364 -19.28 -7.16 6.64
CA GLY A 364 -19.68 -5.78 6.86
C GLY A 364 -20.79 -5.33 5.91
N LEU A 365 -20.73 -5.66 4.62
CA LEU A 365 -21.78 -5.33 3.66
C LEU A 365 -23.08 -6.05 3.97
N ARG A 366 -23.03 -7.33 4.37
CA ARG A 366 -24.21 -8.07 4.83
C ARG A 366 -24.85 -7.44 6.07
N ALA A 367 -24.03 -6.96 7.02
CA ALA A 367 -24.52 -6.25 8.19
C ALA A 367 -25.24 -4.93 7.83
N LEU A 368 -24.92 -4.34 6.68
CA LEU A 368 -25.59 -3.16 6.11
C LEU A 368 -26.72 -3.53 5.14
N GLY A 369 -27.18 -4.78 5.16
CA GLY A 369 -28.33 -5.25 4.37
C GLY A 369 -28.06 -5.45 2.87
N VAL A 370 -26.78 -5.52 2.45
CA VAL A 370 -26.40 -5.78 1.06
C VAL A 370 -26.32 -7.30 0.82
N ALA A 371 -26.89 -7.77 -0.28
CA ALA A 371 -26.75 -9.15 -0.72
C ALA A 371 -25.34 -9.36 -1.29
N VAL A 372 -24.55 -10.20 -0.62
CA VAL A 372 -23.17 -10.51 -1.01
C VAL A 372 -22.95 -12.01 -1.00
N GLU A 373 -22.44 -12.54 -2.09
CA GLU A 373 -21.95 -13.91 -2.19
C GLU A 373 -20.41 -13.88 -2.04
N GLU A 374 -19.91 -14.51 -0.97
CA GLU A 374 -18.48 -14.69 -0.78
C GLU A 374 -17.98 -15.86 -1.62
N ARG A 375 -16.85 -15.68 -2.31
CA ARG A 375 -16.15 -16.70 -3.08
C ARG A 375 -14.76 -16.95 -2.52
N ALA A 376 -14.15 -18.08 -2.87
CA ALA A 376 -12.79 -18.41 -2.44
C ALA A 376 -11.75 -17.34 -2.88
N ASP A 377 -11.97 -16.73 -4.03
CA ASP A 377 -11.08 -15.79 -4.70
C ASP A 377 -11.72 -14.44 -5.02
N GLY A 378 -12.87 -14.12 -4.38
CA GLY A 378 -13.57 -12.87 -4.66
C GLY A 378 -14.93 -12.74 -3.98
N MET A 379 -15.80 -11.91 -4.55
CA MET A 379 -17.17 -11.72 -4.09
C MET A 379 -18.05 -11.19 -5.20
N THR A 380 -19.36 -11.48 -5.09
CA THR A 380 -20.41 -10.89 -5.94
C THR A 380 -21.32 -10.06 -5.06
N ILE A 381 -21.62 -8.85 -5.46
CA ILE A 381 -22.37 -7.83 -4.70
C ILE A 381 -23.56 -7.41 -5.54
N GLU A 382 -24.77 -7.52 -5.00
CA GLU A 382 -25.97 -6.96 -5.59
C GLU A 382 -26.18 -5.55 -5.02
N GLY A 383 -26.07 -4.53 -5.86
CA GLY A 383 -26.14 -3.15 -5.45
C GLY A 383 -27.54 -2.69 -5.06
N ARG A 384 -27.64 -1.66 -4.26
CA ARG A 384 -28.88 -1.04 -3.80
C ARG A 384 -28.73 0.46 -3.66
N GLU A 385 -29.81 1.20 -3.78
CA GLU A 385 -29.82 2.66 -3.81
C GLU A 385 -29.24 3.29 -2.53
N ARG A 386 -29.54 2.73 -1.36
CA ARG A 386 -28.99 3.09 -0.06
C ARG A 386 -28.63 1.88 0.76
N LEU A 387 -27.58 1.99 1.53
CA LEU A 387 -27.17 0.94 2.47
C LEU A 387 -27.99 1.03 3.74
N GLY A 388 -28.22 -0.09 4.42
CA GLY A 388 -28.79 -0.08 5.77
C GLY A 388 -27.83 0.59 6.77
N GLY A 389 -28.29 0.78 8.00
CA GLY A 389 -27.44 1.18 9.11
C GLY A 389 -26.94 -0.02 9.90
N GLY A 390 -25.93 0.17 10.72
CA GLY A 390 -25.48 -0.88 11.60
C GLY A 390 -24.06 -0.77 12.08
N ARG A 391 -23.64 -1.80 12.83
CA ARG A 391 -22.27 -1.91 13.33
C ARG A 391 -21.45 -2.87 12.46
N VAL A 392 -20.25 -2.42 12.10
CA VAL A 392 -19.29 -3.20 11.29
C VAL A 392 -17.98 -3.39 12.04
N LYS A 393 -17.28 -4.47 11.72
CA LYS A 393 -15.96 -4.76 12.25
C LYS A 393 -14.89 -4.30 11.25
N SER A 394 -13.90 -3.58 11.74
CA SER A 394 -12.72 -3.16 10.96
C SER A 394 -11.69 -4.27 10.82
N TYR A 395 -11.69 -5.25 11.72
CA TYR A 395 -10.63 -6.28 11.82
C TYR A 395 -9.22 -5.70 11.99
N ALA A 396 -9.11 -4.51 12.61
CA ALA A 396 -7.89 -3.72 12.71
C ALA A 396 -7.23 -3.42 11.35
N ASP A 397 -8.02 -3.47 10.26
CA ASP A 397 -7.59 -3.13 8.89
C ASP A 397 -8.08 -1.73 8.53
N HIS A 398 -7.13 -0.82 8.37
CA HIS A 398 -7.41 0.57 8.05
C HIS A 398 -8.22 0.77 6.76
N ARG A 399 -8.05 -0.11 5.74
CA ARG A 399 -8.80 0.01 4.48
C ARG A 399 -10.24 -0.44 4.64
N VAL A 400 -10.49 -1.47 5.44
CA VAL A 400 -11.84 -1.90 5.81
C VAL A 400 -12.56 -0.80 6.59
N ALA A 401 -11.88 -0.23 7.61
CA ALA A 401 -12.44 0.86 8.42
C ALA A 401 -12.78 2.09 7.57
N MET A 402 -11.87 2.57 6.73
CA MET A 402 -12.11 3.73 5.85
C MET A 402 -13.20 3.46 4.81
N SER A 403 -13.28 2.24 4.27
CA SER A 403 -14.33 1.87 3.31
C SER A 403 -15.72 1.94 3.96
N PHE A 404 -15.87 1.40 5.17
CA PHE A 404 -17.14 1.49 5.88
C PHE A 404 -17.45 2.89 6.41
N ALA A 405 -16.45 3.74 6.64
CA ALA A 405 -16.68 5.15 6.89
C ALA A 405 -17.31 5.84 5.67
N VAL A 406 -16.81 5.55 4.47
CA VAL A 406 -17.41 6.05 3.23
C VAL A 406 -18.81 5.46 3.01
N ALA A 407 -19.03 4.17 3.31
CA ALA A 407 -20.35 3.53 3.24
C ALA A 407 -21.38 4.25 4.14
N GLY A 408 -20.95 4.73 5.30
CA GLY A 408 -21.81 5.47 6.23
C GLY A 408 -22.48 6.70 5.60
N LEU A 409 -21.81 7.37 4.66
CA LEU A 409 -22.35 8.56 3.97
C LEU A 409 -23.61 8.22 3.12
N MET A 410 -23.71 6.98 2.62
CA MET A 410 -24.81 6.48 1.80
C MET A 410 -25.75 5.51 2.56
N SER A 411 -25.60 5.44 3.88
CA SER A 411 -26.49 4.61 4.71
C SER A 411 -27.80 5.31 5.05
N GLU A 412 -28.78 4.57 5.53
CA GLU A 412 -30.07 5.09 6.02
C GLU A 412 -29.97 5.58 7.47
N GLU A 413 -29.26 4.82 8.32
CA GLU A 413 -29.24 5.04 9.78
C GLU A 413 -27.85 5.31 10.35
N GLY A 414 -26.81 5.39 9.50
CA GLY A 414 -25.42 5.54 9.88
C GLY A 414 -24.70 4.22 10.12
N VAL A 415 -23.36 4.27 10.12
CA VAL A 415 -22.49 3.12 10.30
C VAL A 415 -21.58 3.33 11.50
N GLU A 416 -21.54 2.34 12.40
CA GLU A 416 -20.63 2.30 13.56
C GLU A 416 -19.49 1.33 13.28
N ILE A 417 -18.25 1.87 13.32
CA ILE A 417 -17.01 1.11 13.10
C ILE A 417 -16.40 0.81 14.48
N ASP A 418 -16.11 -0.45 14.77
CA ASP A 418 -15.68 -0.93 16.11
C ASP A 418 -14.29 -0.45 16.52
N ASP A 419 -13.35 -0.31 15.59
CA ASP A 419 -12.00 0.24 15.80
C ASP A 419 -11.64 1.18 14.65
N ALA A 420 -11.84 2.48 14.88
CA ALA A 420 -11.47 3.51 13.93
C ALA A 420 -9.99 3.94 14.06
N LYS A 421 -9.31 3.60 15.17
CA LYS A 421 -7.93 3.99 15.42
C LYS A 421 -6.95 3.29 14.46
N CYS A 422 -7.31 2.12 13.94
CA CYS A 422 -6.50 1.43 12.95
C CYS A 422 -6.22 2.26 11.69
N VAL A 423 -7.03 3.29 11.41
CA VAL A 423 -6.83 4.22 10.28
C VAL A 423 -5.51 5.00 10.42
N ASP A 424 -5.05 5.28 11.64
CA ASP A 424 -3.79 5.99 11.92
C ASP A 424 -2.55 5.26 11.38
N ILE A 425 -2.65 3.97 11.12
CA ILE A 425 -1.55 3.16 10.54
C ILE A 425 -1.09 3.73 9.19
N SER A 426 -2.04 4.24 8.38
CA SER A 426 -1.73 4.74 7.03
C SER A 426 -2.22 6.16 6.76
N PHE A 427 -3.32 6.60 7.39
CA PHE A 427 -3.98 7.86 7.07
C PHE A 427 -4.55 8.57 8.30
N PRO A 428 -3.73 9.10 9.21
CA PRO A 428 -4.18 9.71 10.48
C PRO A 428 -5.19 10.85 10.31
N THR A 429 -5.16 11.59 9.19
CA THR A 429 -6.05 12.74 8.93
C THR A 429 -7.29 12.38 8.11
N PHE A 430 -7.59 11.09 7.91
CA PHE A 430 -8.70 10.64 7.06
C PHE A 430 -10.05 11.20 7.49
N PHE A 431 -10.40 11.08 8.76
CA PHE A 431 -11.68 11.54 9.27
C PHE A 431 -11.83 13.06 9.25
N ASP A 432 -10.74 13.81 9.43
CA ASP A 432 -10.74 15.27 9.34
C ASP A 432 -11.03 15.71 7.89
N LEU A 433 -10.37 15.10 6.91
CA LEU A 433 -10.62 15.37 5.49
C LEU A 433 -12.01 14.93 5.05
N LEU A 434 -12.51 13.77 5.54
CA LEU A 434 -13.87 13.33 5.26
C LEU A 434 -14.90 14.33 5.81
N GLY A 435 -14.71 14.78 7.03
CA GLY A 435 -15.54 15.83 7.63
C GLY A 435 -15.51 17.14 6.84
N GLN A 436 -14.33 17.55 6.35
CA GLN A 436 -14.16 18.77 5.56
C GLN A 436 -15.03 18.77 4.30
N ILE A 437 -15.01 17.69 3.49
CA ILE A 437 -15.80 17.63 2.26
C ILE A 437 -17.29 17.43 2.49
N CYS A 438 -17.70 16.98 3.69
CA CYS A 438 -19.09 16.87 4.09
C CYS A 438 -19.68 18.20 4.61
N LEU A 439 -18.87 19.20 4.93
CA LEU A 439 -19.33 20.48 5.47
C LEU A 439 -19.67 21.54 4.41
N HIS A 440 -19.20 21.36 3.20
CA HIS A 440 -19.39 22.25 2.05
C HIS A 440 -20.50 21.73 1.13
#